data_5c5228ea5b1e6408011576745179821e
#
_entry.id   5c5228ea5b1e6408011576745179821e
#
_cell.length_a   1.000
_cell.length_b   1.000
_cell.length_c   1.000
_cell.angle_alpha   90.00
_cell.angle_beta   90.00
_cell.angle_gamma   90.00
#
_symmetry.space_group_name_H-M   'P 1'
#
loop_
_entity.id
_entity.type
_entity.pdbx_description
1 polymer ?
#
loop_
_entity_poly.entity_id
_entity_poly.type
_entity_poly.pdbx_seq_one_letter_code
_entity_poly.pdbx_strand_id
1 'polypeptide(L)'
;GKAGMGAEISWFYTIQGIVSIFMPTLMGIVADKYVQPQRLLGYCHLLAGLSMIGLFMMGQASATPNEALFMAVYTFSVAFYMPTLALSNTAAFTILKNHGRDTIKDFPPIRVFGTVGFIATMWIVNCATWDNGTFQFLFSENANKFQYTHLQFLVSGILSIVLFLYCFGLPQCQLVKKQARSWVETWGFDAFKLFKSREMALFFIFSCLLGMSLQVTNGYATPFITSFKGDPAMLDTFAANNATLLVSISQIAEALCILLIPYFLKRYGIKIVMLIAMFAWVFRFGFFGMGNPAFPGVVLFILSCLVY
;
A
#
# COMPACT_ATOMS: atom_id res chain seq x y z
N GLY A 1 -7.97 -15.35 10.51
CA GLY A 1 -8.98 -14.73 11.30
C GLY A 1 -10.30 -15.52 11.37
N LYS A 2 -11.44 -14.85 11.46
CA LYS A 2 -12.77 -15.49 11.61
C LYS A 2 -13.15 -16.47 10.49
N ALA A 3 -12.58 -16.30 9.29
CA ALA A 3 -12.83 -17.19 8.14
C ALA A 3 -12.00 -18.50 8.16
N GLY A 4 -11.27 -18.80 9.24
CA GLY A 4 -10.46 -20.02 9.35
C GLY A 4 -9.09 -19.97 8.66
N MET A 5 -8.87 -19.03 7.74
CA MET A 5 -7.68 -18.94 6.89
C MET A 5 -6.46 -18.27 7.56
N GLY A 6 -6.29 -18.42 8.87
CA GLY A 6 -5.16 -17.81 9.59
C GLY A 6 -3.79 -18.38 9.21
N ALA A 7 -3.73 -19.67 8.89
CA ALA A 7 -2.52 -20.32 8.41
C ALA A 7 -2.11 -19.86 7.01
N GLU A 8 -3.08 -19.43 6.20
CA GLU A 8 -2.88 -19.03 4.80
C GLU A 8 -2.47 -17.54 4.63
N ILE A 9 -2.32 -16.80 5.73
CA ILE A 9 -2.04 -15.35 5.67
C ILE A 9 -0.77 -15.03 4.89
N SER A 10 0.23 -15.92 4.96
CA SER A 10 1.50 -15.77 4.23
C SER A 10 1.30 -15.86 2.71
N TRP A 11 0.34 -16.67 2.25
CA TRP A 11 0.02 -16.81 0.83
C TRP A 11 -0.58 -15.53 0.26
N PHE A 12 -1.41 -14.81 1.02
CA PHE A 12 -1.96 -13.51 0.59
C PHE A 12 -0.85 -12.51 0.29
N TYR A 13 0.19 -12.43 1.15
CA TYR A 13 1.35 -11.55 0.91
C TYR A 13 2.24 -12.05 -0.23
N THR A 14 2.44 -13.37 -0.35
CA THR A 14 3.25 -13.97 -1.42
C THR A 14 2.63 -13.71 -2.79
N ILE A 15 1.32 -13.91 -2.95
CA ILE A 15 0.58 -13.63 -4.18
C ILE A 15 0.72 -12.15 -4.57
N GLN A 16 0.56 -11.25 -3.60
CA GLN A 16 0.75 -9.82 -3.83
C GLN A 16 2.16 -9.51 -4.38
N GLY A 17 3.19 -10.13 -3.80
CA GLY A 17 4.57 -9.98 -4.25
C GLY A 17 4.78 -10.48 -5.68
N ILE A 18 4.34 -11.70 -5.99
CA ILE A 18 4.47 -12.32 -7.32
C ILE A 18 3.75 -11.49 -8.37
N VAL A 19 2.52 -11.11 -8.11
CA VAL A 19 1.70 -10.32 -9.03
C VAL A 19 2.32 -8.95 -9.31
N SER A 20 2.94 -8.34 -8.29
CA SER A 20 3.60 -7.03 -8.40
C SER A 20 4.83 -7.04 -9.33
N ILE A 21 5.42 -8.20 -9.61
CA ILE A 21 6.55 -8.32 -10.55
C ILE A 21 6.07 -8.21 -12.01
N PHE A 22 4.96 -8.86 -12.34
CA PHE A 22 4.54 -9.04 -13.73
C PHE A 22 3.47 -8.04 -14.17
N MET A 23 2.45 -7.83 -13.35
CA MET A 23 1.25 -7.09 -13.75
C MET A 23 1.50 -5.60 -14.02
N PRO A 24 2.33 -4.85 -13.27
CA PRO A 24 2.63 -3.47 -13.62
C PRO A 24 3.29 -3.32 -14.99
N THR A 25 4.19 -4.24 -15.35
CA THR A 25 4.85 -4.24 -16.66
C THR A 25 3.83 -4.51 -17.78
N LEU A 26 2.97 -5.52 -17.61
CA LEU A 26 1.91 -5.83 -18.58
C LEU A 26 0.96 -4.63 -18.79
N MET A 27 0.49 -4.03 -17.70
CA MET A 27 -0.41 -2.88 -17.78
C MET A 27 0.31 -1.63 -18.28
N GLY A 28 1.61 -1.48 -18.03
CA GLY A 28 2.44 -0.45 -18.65
C GLY A 28 2.47 -0.56 -20.18
N ILE A 29 2.67 -1.77 -20.72
CA ILE A 29 2.62 -2.03 -22.17
C ILE A 29 1.24 -1.67 -22.75
N VAL A 30 0.17 -2.01 -22.05
CA VAL A 30 -1.20 -1.67 -22.45
C VAL A 30 -1.41 -0.15 -22.44
N ALA A 31 -0.91 0.54 -21.41
CA ALA A 31 -0.98 2.00 -21.29
C ALA A 31 -0.21 2.73 -22.38
N ASP A 32 0.95 2.19 -22.78
CA ASP A 32 1.80 2.81 -23.79
C ASP A 32 1.25 2.64 -25.22
N LYS A 33 0.55 1.53 -25.49
CA LYS A 33 0.15 1.15 -26.86
C LYS A 33 -1.34 1.29 -27.16
N TYR A 34 -2.21 0.99 -26.20
CA TYR A 34 -3.62 0.74 -26.50
C TYR A 34 -4.59 1.66 -25.77
N VAL A 35 -4.34 1.96 -24.49
CA VAL A 35 -5.30 2.66 -23.64
C VAL A 35 -4.60 3.78 -22.88
N GLN A 36 -5.23 4.94 -22.84
CA GLN A 36 -4.71 6.08 -22.07
C GLN A 36 -4.51 5.71 -20.60
N PRO A 37 -3.39 6.09 -19.95
CA PRO A 37 -3.06 5.69 -18.57
C PRO A 37 -4.17 5.96 -17.56
N GLN A 38 -4.84 7.11 -17.61
CA GLN A 38 -5.93 7.45 -16.70
C GLN A 38 -7.18 6.57 -16.90
N ARG A 39 -7.48 6.16 -18.14
CA ARG A 39 -8.61 5.25 -18.42
C ARG A 39 -8.28 3.83 -17.98
N LEU A 40 -7.07 3.37 -18.27
CA LEU A 40 -6.60 2.06 -17.84
C LEU A 40 -6.59 1.96 -16.32
N LEU A 41 -6.15 3.03 -15.63
CA LEU A 41 -6.22 3.14 -14.16
C LEU A 41 -7.67 2.91 -13.68
N GLY A 42 -8.64 3.57 -14.30
CA GLY A 42 -10.06 3.38 -13.98
C GLY A 42 -10.52 1.93 -14.18
N TYR A 43 -10.24 1.32 -15.32
CA TYR A 43 -10.63 -0.08 -15.58
C TYR A 43 -9.98 -1.06 -14.60
N CYS A 44 -8.73 -0.84 -14.23
CA CYS A 44 -8.06 -1.64 -13.20
C CYS A 44 -8.78 -1.52 -11.84
N HIS A 45 -9.17 -0.32 -11.45
CA HIS A 45 -9.96 -0.12 -10.23
C HIS A 45 -11.35 -0.75 -10.30
N LEU A 46 -12.02 -0.71 -11.46
CA LEU A 46 -13.31 -1.37 -11.64
C LEU A 46 -13.20 -2.87 -11.40
N LEU A 47 -12.26 -3.54 -12.08
CA LEU A 47 -12.08 -4.99 -11.96
C LEU A 47 -11.65 -5.41 -10.56
N ALA A 48 -10.73 -4.68 -9.95
CA ALA A 48 -10.32 -4.91 -8.56
C ALA A 48 -11.49 -4.70 -7.58
N GLY A 49 -12.28 -3.62 -7.78
CA GLY A 49 -13.41 -3.30 -6.93
C GLY A 49 -14.55 -4.32 -7.02
N LEU A 50 -14.91 -4.76 -8.21
CA LEU A 50 -15.91 -5.81 -8.40
C LEU A 50 -15.49 -7.12 -7.73
N SER A 51 -14.21 -7.47 -7.81
CA SER A 51 -13.68 -8.65 -7.12
C SER A 51 -13.74 -8.52 -5.61
N MET A 52 -13.46 -7.34 -5.05
CA MET A 52 -13.62 -7.08 -3.62
C MET A 52 -15.09 -7.19 -3.16
N ILE A 53 -16.04 -6.71 -3.96
CA ILE A 53 -17.48 -6.91 -3.69
C ILE A 53 -17.82 -8.41 -3.76
N GLY A 54 -17.24 -9.15 -4.69
CA GLY A 54 -17.39 -10.61 -4.74
C GLY A 54 -16.91 -11.29 -3.47
N LEU A 55 -15.75 -10.90 -2.93
CA LEU A 55 -15.24 -11.40 -1.64
C LEU A 55 -16.17 -11.04 -0.46
N PHE A 56 -16.74 -9.84 -0.47
CA PHE A 56 -17.75 -9.44 0.51
C PHE A 56 -18.97 -10.35 0.45
N MET A 57 -19.52 -10.60 -0.74
CA MET A 57 -20.69 -11.49 -0.92
C MET A 57 -20.39 -12.93 -0.48
N MET A 58 -19.20 -13.44 -0.78
CA MET A 58 -18.76 -14.76 -0.31
C MET A 58 -18.70 -14.84 1.22
N GLY A 59 -18.14 -13.80 1.87
CA GLY A 59 -18.06 -13.73 3.33
C GLY A 59 -19.42 -13.54 4.00
N GLN A 60 -20.40 -12.94 3.30
CA GLN A 60 -21.78 -12.81 3.79
C GLN A 60 -22.56 -14.13 3.63
N ALA A 61 -22.33 -14.87 2.55
CA ALA A 61 -23.03 -16.12 2.26
C ALA A 61 -22.58 -17.28 3.16
N SER A 62 -21.32 -17.30 3.61
CA SER A 62 -20.76 -18.35 4.46
C SER A 62 -19.70 -17.83 5.42
N ALA A 63 -19.76 -18.30 6.66
CA ALA A 63 -18.72 -18.03 7.66
C ALA A 63 -17.38 -18.70 7.30
N THR A 64 -17.43 -19.81 6.56
CA THR A 64 -16.26 -20.54 6.07
C THR A 64 -16.36 -20.67 4.54
N PRO A 65 -15.97 -19.62 3.79
CA PRO A 65 -16.02 -19.66 2.33
C PRO A 65 -15.01 -20.68 1.77
N ASN A 66 -15.27 -21.14 0.55
CA ASN A 66 -14.34 -22.04 -0.14
C ASN A 66 -12.99 -21.30 -0.33
N GLU A 67 -11.92 -21.84 0.28
CA GLU A 67 -10.59 -21.21 0.31
C GLU A 67 -10.00 -21.01 -1.08
N ALA A 68 -10.11 -22.02 -1.97
CA ALA A 68 -9.57 -21.96 -3.31
C ALA A 68 -10.25 -20.85 -4.14
N LEU A 69 -11.57 -20.76 -4.06
CA LEU A 69 -12.32 -19.70 -4.75
C LEU A 69 -12.02 -18.34 -4.18
N PHE A 70 -11.93 -18.21 -2.85
CA PHE A 70 -11.59 -16.98 -2.17
C PHE A 70 -10.20 -16.47 -2.59
N MET A 71 -9.19 -17.36 -2.59
CA MET A 71 -7.83 -17.07 -3.03
C MET A 71 -7.79 -16.68 -4.51
N ALA A 72 -8.55 -17.34 -5.37
CA ALA A 72 -8.63 -17.01 -6.80
C ALA A 72 -9.19 -15.61 -7.03
N VAL A 73 -10.30 -15.26 -6.39
CA VAL A 73 -10.92 -13.94 -6.50
C VAL A 73 -10.01 -12.85 -5.91
N TYR A 74 -9.35 -13.13 -4.78
CA TYR A 74 -8.36 -12.23 -4.20
C TYR A 74 -7.19 -12.00 -5.14
N THR A 75 -6.62 -13.07 -5.71
CA THR A 75 -5.51 -13.00 -6.68
C THR A 75 -5.88 -12.14 -7.88
N PHE A 76 -7.08 -12.35 -8.41
CA PHE A 76 -7.60 -11.55 -9.52
C PHE A 76 -7.71 -10.06 -9.13
N SER A 77 -8.25 -9.75 -7.96
CA SER A 77 -8.31 -8.38 -7.46
C SER A 77 -6.94 -7.73 -7.37
N VAL A 78 -5.97 -8.43 -6.76
CA VAL A 78 -4.60 -7.94 -6.59
C VAL A 78 -3.90 -7.76 -7.94
N ALA A 79 -4.17 -8.65 -8.92
CA ALA A 79 -3.60 -8.56 -10.26
C ALA A 79 -3.94 -7.24 -10.97
N PHE A 80 -5.14 -6.72 -10.76
CA PHE A 80 -5.55 -5.44 -11.32
C PHE A 80 -5.25 -4.26 -10.39
N TYR A 81 -5.17 -4.48 -9.08
CA TYR A 81 -4.86 -3.41 -8.12
C TYR A 81 -3.38 -3.00 -8.16
N MET A 82 -2.43 -3.95 -8.21
CA MET A 82 -1.00 -3.63 -8.14
C MET A 82 -0.51 -2.68 -9.24
N PRO A 83 -0.93 -2.81 -10.51
CA PRO A 83 -0.57 -1.86 -11.55
C PRO A 83 -1.07 -0.44 -11.31
N THR A 84 -2.14 -0.25 -10.53
CA THR A 84 -2.71 1.08 -10.29
C THR A 84 -1.74 2.02 -9.60
N LEU A 85 -0.82 1.49 -8.78
CA LEU A 85 0.22 2.27 -8.11
C LEU A 85 1.17 2.93 -9.12
N ALA A 86 1.59 2.18 -10.13
CA ALA A 86 2.45 2.71 -11.20
C ALA A 86 1.66 3.61 -12.16
N LEU A 87 0.45 3.21 -12.55
CA LEU A 87 -0.41 3.97 -13.45
C LEU A 87 -0.83 5.32 -12.88
N SER A 88 -1.13 5.40 -11.57
CA SER A 88 -1.48 6.67 -10.91
C SER A 88 -0.32 7.65 -10.92
N ASN A 89 0.91 7.18 -10.63
CA ASN A 89 2.11 8.00 -10.73
C ASN A 89 2.37 8.46 -12.16
N THR A 90 2.24 7.56 -13.14
CA THR A 90 2.41 7.89 -14.57
C THR A 90 1.40 8.92 -15.02
N ALA A 91 0.12 8.77 -14.66
CA ALA A 91 -0.92 9.74 -14.97
C ALA A 91 -0.63 11.09 -14.33
N ALA A 92 -0.28 11.13 -13.04
CA ALA A 92 0.04 12.36 -12.33
C ALA A 92 1.24 13.09 -12.95
N PHE A 93 2.34 12.39 -13.24
CA PHE A 93 3.51 13.00 -13.90
C PHE A 93 3.20 13.50 -15.30
N THR A 94 2.39 12.77 -16.07
CA THR A 94 2.01 13.17 -17.42
C THR A 94 1.12 14.43 -17.38
N ILE A 95 0.14 14.47 -16.48
CA ILE A 95 -0.73 15.63 -16.30
C ILE A 95 0.07 16.86 -15.86
N LEU A 96 0.97 16.72 -14.88
CA LEU A 96 1.83 17.83 -14.43
C LEU A 96 2.70 18.37 -15.58
N LYS A 97 3.34 17.50 -16.35
CA LYS A 97 4.16 17.90 -17.51
C LYS A 97 3.34 18.59 -18.59
N ASN A 98 2.15 18.09 -18.90
CA ASN A 98 1.28 18.68 -19.91
C ASN A 98 0.82 20.09 -19.53
N HIS A 99 0.78 20.40 -18.22
CA HIS A 99 0.44 21.73 -17.68
C HIS A 99 1.69 22.59 -17.37
N GLY A 100 2.87 22.18 -17.82
CA GLY A 100 4.12 22.93 -17.60
C GLY A 100 4.57 23.02 -16.12
N ARG A 101 4.12 22.09 -15.28
CA ARG A 101 4.45 22.03 -13.87
C ARG A 101 5.74 21.24 -13.62
N ASP A 102 6.47 21.64 -12.57
CA ASP A 102 7.67 20.94 -12.12
C ASP A 102 7.29 19.68 -11.32
N THR A 103 7.57 18.52 -11.90
CA THR A 103 7.24 17.23 -11.26
C THR A 103 7.96 17.01 -9.92
N ILE A 104 9.18 17.54 -9.75
CA ILE A 104 9.92 17.38 -8.48
C ILE A 104 9.30 18.19 -7.36
N LYS A 105 8.81 19.40 -7.70
CA LYS A 105 8.26 20.33 -6.73
C LYS A 105 6.76 20.08 -6.46
N ASP A 106 5.99 19.81 -7.53
CA ASP A 106 4.53 19.83 -7.47
C ASP A 106 3.94 18.42 -7.22
N PHE A 107 4.69 17.33 -7.46
CA PHE A 107 4.20 15.97 -7.21
C PHE A 107 4.12 15.59 -5.72
N PRO A 108 5.09 15.94 -4.83
CA PRO A 108 5.03 15.54 -3.43
C PRO A 108 3.74 15.97 -2.71
N PRO A 109 3.23 17.22 -2.84
CA PRO A 109 1.95 17.60 -2.26
C PRO A 109 0.78 16.73 -2.75
N ILE A 110 0.74 16.38 -4.04
CA ILE A 110 -0.30 15.51 -4.59
C ILE A 110 -0.22 14.11 -3.98
N ARG A 111 0.99 13.57 -3.84
CA ARG A 111 1.23 12.24 -3.25
C ARG A 111 0.76 12.15 -1.79
N VAL A 112 0.90 13.23 -1.01
CA VAL A 112 0.46 13.31 0.39
C VAL A 112 -1.05 13.08 0.53
N PHE A 113 -1.88 13.58 -0.40
CA PHE A 113 -3.32 13.31 -0.37
C PHE A 113 -3.63 11.81 -0.46
N GLY A 114 -2.82 11.03 -1.18
CA GLY A 114 -2.94 9.57 -1.18
C GLY A 114 -2.68 8.96 0.21
N THR A 115 -1.68 9.46 0.93
CA THR A 115 -1.39 9.03 2.30
C THR A 115 -2.51 9.44 3.27
N VAL A 116 -3.07 10.65 3.13
CA VAL A 116 -4.23 11.10 3.93
C VAL A 116 -5.44 10.18 3.71
N GLY A 117 -5.75 9.83 2.45
CA GLY A 117 -6.83 8.88 2.12
C GLY A 117 -6.58 7.49 2.72
N PHE A 118 -5.33 7.02 2.68
CA PHE A 118 -4.95 5.75 3.30
C PHE A 118 -5.16 5.75 4.82
N ILE A 119 -4.72 6.81 5.52
CA ILE A 119 -4.94 6.96 6.96
C ILE A 119 -6.43 7.00 7.29
N ALA A 120 -7.22 7.77 6.55
CA ALA A 120 -8.67 7.88 6.77
C ALA A 120 -9.34 6.49 6.62
N THR A 121 -8.97 5.74 5.58
CA THR A 121 -9.49 4.38 5.37
C THR A 121 -9.06 3.41 6.47
N MET A 122 -7.79 3.47 6.90
CA MET A 122 -7.31 2.68 8.04
C MET A 122 -8.13 2.95 9.30
N TRP A 123 -8.41 4.20 9.62
CA TRP A 123 -9.18 4.59 10.80
C TRP A 123 -10.64 4.15 10.69
N ILE A 124 -11.27 4.32 9.53
CA ILE A 124 -12.63 3.84 9.29
C ILE A 124 -12.70 2.32 9.51
N VAL A 125 -11.83 1.56 8.86
CA VAL A 125 -11.86 0.08 8.95
C VAL A 125 -11.53 -0.40 10.36
N ASN A 126 -10.61 0.27 11.09
CA ASN A 126 -10.25 -0.10 12.45
C ASN A 126 -11.30 0.26 13.49
N CYS A 127 -12.00 1.38 13.33
CA CYS A 127 -12.88 1.92 14.38
C CYS A 127 -14.37 1.74 14.07
N ALA A 128 -14.75 1.64 12.80
CA ALA A 128 -16.15 1.49 12.43
C ALA A 128 -16.69 0.10 12.77
N THR A 129 -17.92 0.09 13.26
CA THR A 129 -18.71 -1.12 13.50
C THR A 129 -20.15 -0.88 13.05
N TRP A 130 -20.80 -1.97 12.64
CA TRP A 130 -22.22 -1.98 12.30
C TRP A 130 -22.93 -2.95 13.23
N ASP A 131 -23.58 -2.41 14.25
CA ASP A 131 -24.29 -3.18 15.26
C ASP A 131 -25.78 -2.81 15.30
N ASN A 132 -26.66 -3.80 15.26
CA ASN A 132 -28.13 -3.62 15.36
C ASN A 132 -28.68 -2.53 14.43
N GLY A 133 -28.16 -2.43 13.20
CA GLY A 133 -28.60 -1.43 12.22
C GLY A 133 -28.04 -0.02 12.46
N THR A 134 -27.17 0.18 13.45
CA THR A 134 -26.53 1.46 13.75
C THR A 134 -25.04 1.45 13.43
N PHE A 135 -24.59 2.52 12.77
CA PHE A 135 -23.18 2.77 12.54
C PHE A 135 -22.58 3.44 13.78
N GLN A 136 -21.50 2.86 14.31
CA GLN A 136 -20.79 3.40 15.46
C GLN A 136 -19.28 3.46 15.19
N PHE A 137 -18.59 4.38 15.85
CA PHE A 137 -17.16 4.55 15.77
C PHE A 137 -16.54 4.31 17.14
N LEU A 138 -15.88 3.16 17.34
CA LEU A 138 -15.40 2.70 18.63
C LEU A 138 -13.89 2.49 18.65
N PHE A 139 -13.24 3.00 19.69
CA PHE A 139 -11.82 2.73 19.96
C PHE A 139 -11.61 1.50 20.88
N SER A 140 -12.64 1.07 21.59
CA SER A 140 -12.62 -0.17 22.39
C SER A 140 -12.63 -1.41 21.50
N GLU A 141 -12.25 -2.56 22.04
CA GLU A 141 -12.34 -3.83 21.31
C GLU A 141 -13.81 -4.20 21.05
N ASN A 142 -14.11 -4.55 19.81
CA ASN A 142 -15.43 -5.05 19.41
C ASN A 142 -15.24 -6.02 18.23
N ALA A 143 -15.83 -7.22 18.39
CA ALA A 143 -15.73 -8.28 17.40
C ALA A 143 -16.40 -7.94 16.05
N ASN A 144 -17.30 -6.94 16.03
CA ASN A 144 -18.03 -6.51 14.85
C ASN A 144 -17.38 -5.34 14.11
N LYS A 145 -16.18 -4.91 14.51
CA LYS A 145 -15.41 -3.92 13.75
C LYS A 145 -15.18 -4.39 12.31
N PHE A 146 -15.18 -3.46 11.37
CA PHE A 146 -15.00 -3.75 9.94
C PHE A 146 -13.73 -4.54 9.67
N GLN A 147 -12.63 -4.27 10.38
CA GLN A 147 -11.37 -5.01 10.25
C GLN A 147 -11.47 -6.52 10.56
N TYR A 148 -12.48 -6.94 11.33
CA TYR A 148 -12.69 -8.35 11.69
C TYR A 148 -13.82 -9.01 10.90
N THR A 149 -14.50 -8.24 10.06
CA THR A 149 -15.65 -8.68 9.29
C THR A 149 -15.41 -8.58 7.78
N HIS A 150 -16.27 -9.18 6.99
CA HIS A 150 -16.25 -9.07 5.53
C HIS A 150 -16.57 -7.65 5.03
N LEU A 151 -17.06 -6.74 5.88
CA LEU A 151 -17.34 -5.34 5.53
C LEU A 151 -16.11 -4.57 5.05
N GLN A 152 -14.91 -4.94 5.47
CA GLN A 152 -13.67 -4.35 4.94
C GLN A 152 -13.54 -4.49 3.41
N PHE A 153 -14.00 -5.62 2.85
CA PHE A 153 -13.99 -5.83 1.41
C PHE A 153 -15.00 -4.95 0.69
N LEU A 154 -16.18 -4.73 1.32
CA LEU A 154 -17.18 -3.82 0.79
C LEU A 154 -16.68 -2.38 0.72
N VAL A 155 -16.03 -1.90 1.79
CA VAL A 155 -15.42 -0.55 1.81
C VAL A 155 -14.39 -0.41 0.70
N SER A 156 -13.49 -1.39 0.55
CA SER A 156 -12.48 -1.38 -0.50
C SER A 156 -13.11 -1.42 -1.90
N GLY A 157 -14.14 -2.23 -2.11
CA GLY A 157 -14.86 -2.35 -3.36
C GLY A 157 -15.56 -1.04 -3.76
N ILE A 158 -16.28 -0.40 -2.84
CA ILE A 158 -16.95 0.88 -3.08
C ILE A 158 -15.95 1.97 -3.43
N LEU A 159 -14.85 2.11 -2.65
CA LEU A 159 -13.82 3.10 -2.93
C LEU A 159 -13.18 2.89 -4.31
N SER A 160 -12.95 1.64 -4.71
CA SER A 160 -12.41 1.31 -6.03
C SER A 160 -13.38 1.71 -7.16
N ILE A 161 -14.68 1.50 -6.98
CA ILE A 161 -15.69 1.94 -7.97
C ILE A 161 -15.77 3.47 -8.04
N VAL A 162 -15.70 4.17 -6.91
CA VAL A 162 -15.63 5.64 -6.88
C VAL A 162 -14.40 6.14 -7.64
N LEU A 163 -13.23 5.51 -7.44
CA LEU A 163 -12.01 5.83 -8.17
C LEU A 163 -12.13 5.55 -9.67
N PHE A 164 -12.79 4.46 -10.06
CA PHE A 164 -13.10 4.20 -11.46
C PHE A 164 -13.87 5.37 -12.10
N LEU A 165 -14.93 5.82 -11.46
CA LEU A 165 -15.73 6.96 -11.95
C LEU A 165 -14.90 8.25 -12.00
N TYR A 166 -14.11 8.50 -10.95
CA TYR A 166 -13.22 9.66 -10.87
C TYR A 166 -12.19 9.72 -12.00
N CYS A 167 -11.66 8.56 -12.42
CA CYS A 167 -10.65 8.48 -13.50
C CYS A 167 -11.15 9.01 -14.84
N PHE A 168 -12.48 9.01 -15.11
CA PHE A 168 -13.03 9.62 -16.31
C PHE A 168 -13.04 11.14 -16.29
N GLY A 169 -13.01 11.76 -15.10
CA GLY A 169 -12.89 13.20 -14.93
C GLY A 169 -11.46 13.73 -15.02
N LEU A 170 -10.44 12.85 -15.06
CA LEU A 170 -9.05 13.28 -15.16
C LEU A 170 -8.71 13.83 -16.53
N PRO A 171 -7.79 14.83 -16.62
CA PRO A 171 -7.29 15.34 -17.88
C PRO A 171 -6.71 14.22 -18.74
N GLN A 172 -6.94 14.32 -20.04
CA GLN A 172 -6.51 13.28 -20.98
C GLN A 172 -4.98 13.24 -21.12
N CYS A 173 -4.40 12.08 -20.83
CA CYS A 173 -3.00 11.81 -21.12
C CYS A 173 -2.88 11.35 -22.57
N GLN A 174 -2.00 11.99 -23.34
CA GLN A 174 -1.75 11.57 -24.71
C GLN A 174 -1.04 10.21 -24.73
N LEU A 175 -1.47 9.34 -25.64
CA LEU A 175 -0.77 8.09 -25.91
C LEU A 175 0.58 8.41 -26.56
N VAL A 176 1.65 8.17 -25.85
CA VAL A 176 3.00 8.22 -26.42
C VAL A 176 3.25 6.89 -27.12
N LYS A 177 2.91 6.79 -28.41
CA LYS A 177 3.21 5.62 -29.23
C LYS A 177 4.73 5.49 -29.40
N LYS A 178 5.42 4.98 -28.39
CA LYS A 178 6.80 4.51 -28.54
C LYS A 178 6.76 3.23 -29.36
N GLN A 179 7.28 3.28 -30.56
CA GLN A 179 7.56 2.05 -31.32
C GLN A 179 8.71 1.32 -30.62
N ALA A 180 8.37 0.32 -29.81
CA ALA A 180 9.38 -0.58 -29.25
C ALA A 180 10.05 -1.34 -30.40
N ARG A 181 11.38 -1.20 -30.52
CA ARG A 181 12.16 -1.82 -31.58
C ARG A 181 12.38 -3.31 -31.37
N SER A 182 12.23 -3.80 -30.15
CA SER A 182 12.54 -5.16 -29.78
C SER A 182 11.62 -5.67 -28.66
N TRP A 183 11.43 -6.99 -28.58
CA TRP A 183 10.73 -7.65 -27.48
C TRP A 183 11.36 -7.35 -26.12
N VAL A 184 12.70 -7.33 -26.05
CA VAL A 184 13.48 -6.98 -24.87
C VAL A 184 13.17 -5.57 -24.36
N GLU A 185 13.08 -4.60 -25.28
CA GLU A 185 12.71 -3.21 -24.98
C GLU A 185 11.25 -3.10 -24.51
N THR A 186 10.35 -3.88 -25.11
CA THR A 186 8.93 -3.90 -24.75
C THR A 186 8.72 -4.36 -23.31
N TRP A 187 9.46 -5.37 -22.86
CA TRP A 187 9.40 -5.90 -21.49
C TRP A 187 10.28 -5.17 -20.48
N GLY A 188 10.99 -4.14 -20.91
CA GLY A 188 11.87 -3.35 -20.05
C GLY A 188 13.15 -4.07 -19.61
N PHE A 189 13.50 -5.20 -20.24
CA PHE A 189 14.73 -5.93 -19.91
C PHE A 189 16.00 -5.14 -20.21
N ASP A 190 15.89 -4.06 -20.99
CA ASP A 190 16.99 -3.12 -21.20
C ASP A 190 17.48 -2.46 -19.90
N ALA A 191 16.62 -2.36 -18.89
CA ALA A 191 17.00 -1.89 -17.56
C ALA A 191 18.12 -2.72 -16.93
N PHE A 192 18.22 -4.02 -17.24
CA PHE A 192 19.31 -4.87 -16.77
C PHE A 192 20.69 -4.46 -17.31
N LYS A 193 20.75 -3.71 -18.41
CA LYS A 193 22.00 -3.14 -18.90
C LYS A 193 22.61 -2.13 -17.92
N LEU A 194 21.78 -1.50 -17.08
CA LEU A 194 22.21 -0.56 -16.05
C LEU A 194 23.05 -1.25 -14.95
N PHE A 195 22.86 -2.56 -14.73
CA PHE A 195 23.69 -3.32 -13.78
C PHE A 195 25.16 -3.46 -14.20
N LYS A 196 25.50 -3.11 -15.44
CA LYS A 196 26.92 -3.03 -15.88
C LYS A 196 27.68 -1.90 -15.18
N SER A 197 26.99 -0.84 -14.75
CA SER A 197 27.57 0.21 -13.92
C SER A 197 27.51 -0.20 -12.45
N ARG A 198 28.65 -0.20 -11.76
CA ARG A 198 28.73 -0.52 -10.33
C ARG A 198 27.82 0.37 -9.49
N GLU A 199 27.78 1.66 -9.82
CA GLU A 199 26.95 2.62 -9.08
C GLU A 199 25.46 2.30 -9.21
N MET A 200 25.01 2.00 -10.43
CA MET A 200 23.63 1.65 -10.69
C MET A 200 23.27 0.29 -10.09
N ALA A 201 24.15 -0.70 -10.16
CA ALA A 201 23.94 -2.00 -9.53
C ALA A 201 23.77 -1.86 -8.03
N LEU A 202 24.62 -1.09 -7.35
CA LEU A 202 24.47 -0.80 -5.93
C LEU A 202 23.16 -0.08 -5.62
N PHE A 203 22.77 0.90 -6.43
CA PHE A 203 21.50 1.61 -6.26
C PHE A 203 20.31 0.67 -6.33
N PHE A 204 20.28 -0.26 -7.31
CA PHE A 204 19.19 -1.24 -7.44
C PHE A 204 19.16 -2.23 -6.27
N ILE A 205 20.34 -2.73 -5.82
CA ILE A 205 20.42 -3.63 -4.67
C ILE A 205 19.88 -2.94 -3.40
N PHE A 206 20.30 -1.72 -3.13
CA PHE A 206 19.80 -0.96 -1.98
C PHE A 206 18.30 -0.69 -2.08
N SER A 207 17.81 -0.30 -3.24
CA SER A 207 16.37 -0.08 -3.46
C SER A 207 15.56 -1.37 -3.23
N CYS A 208 16.09 -2.52 -3.65
CA CYS A 208 15.48 -3.81 -3.40
C CYS A 208 15.43 -4.14 -1.90
N LEU A 209 16.53 -3.96 -1.17
CA LEU A 209 16.59 -4.20 0.28
C LEU A 209 15.66 -3.27 1.06
N LEU A 210 15.58 -1.99 0.68
CA LEU A 210 14.62 -1.04 1.29
C LEU A 210 13.17 -1.46 1.01
N GLY A 211 12.87 -1.90 -0.22
CA GLY A 211 11.55 -2.41 -0.57
C GLY A 211 11.16 -3.65 0.24
N MET A 212 12.10 -4.58 0.47
CA MET A 212 11.89 -5.73 1.35
C MET A 212 11.57 -5.30 2.79
N SER A 213 12.35 -4.37 3.34
CA SER A 213 12.14 -3.84 4.69
C SER A 213 10.78 -3.16 4.83
N LEU A 214 10.38 -2.37 3.83
CA LEU A 214 9.07 -1.73 3.77
C LEU A 214 7.94 -2.77 3.77
N GLN A 215 8.05 -3.80 2.94
CA GLN A 215 7.01 -4.84 2.82
C GLN A 215 6.88 -5.66 4.10
N VAL A 216 7.99 -6.01 4.76
CA VAL A 216 7.98 -6.70 6.06
C VAL A 216 7.22 -5.85 7.08
N THR A 217 7.50 -4.55 7.16
CA THR A 217 6.79 -3.67 8.11
C THR A 217 5.31 -3.56 7.77
N ASN A 218 4.95 -3.32 6.51
CA ASN A 218 3.55 -3.19 6.10
C ASN A 218 2.73 -4.46 6.32
N GLY A 219 3.35 -5.63 6.16
CA GLY A 219 2.69 -6.92 6.36
C GLY A 219 2.62 -7.35 7.83
N TYR A 220 3.66 -7.12 8.59
CA TYR A 220 3.82 -7.76 9.90
C TYR A 220 3.79 -6.82 11.10
N ALA A 221 3.85 -5.49 10.94
CA ALA A 221 3.84 -4.57 12.08
C ALA A 221 2.55 -4.70 12.92
N THR A 222 1.39 -4.67 12.29
CA THR A 222 0.10 -4.83 12.99
C THR A 222 -0.05 -6.22 13.62
N PRO A 223 0.18 -7.35 12.89
CA PRO A 223 0.19 -8.68 13.49
C PRO A 223 1.17 -8.82 14.67
N PHE A 224 2.37 -8.24 14.57
CA PHE A 224 3.36 -8.27 15.64
C PHE A 224 2.86 -7.56 16.90
N ILE A 225 2.34 -6.34 16.80
CA ILE A 225 1.79 -5.62 17.94
C ILE A 225 0.59 -6.39 18.53
N THR A 226 -0.25 -6.97 17.70
CA THR A 226 -1.44 -7.72 18.13
C THR A 226 -1.07 -9.06 18.76
N SER A 227 0.07 -9.65 18.44
CA SER A 227 0.52 -10.93 19.03
C SER A 227 0.74 -10.85 20.54
N PHE A 228 1.02 -9.67 21.07
CA PHE A 228 1.14 -9.44 22.53
C PHE A 228 -0.16 -9.65 23.30
N LYS A 229 -1.32 -9.74 22.62
CA LYS A 229 -2.59 -10.16 23.25
C LYS A 229 -2.55 -11.59 23.82
N GLY A 230 -1.57 -12.40 23.43
CA GLY A 230 -1.33 -13.71 24.03
C GLY A 230 -0.83 -13.65 25.47
N ASP A 231 -0.32 -12.50 25.92
CA ASP A 231 0.08 -12.26 27.30
C ASP A 231 -1.05 -11.58 28.08
N PRO A 232 -1.56 -12.18 29.17
CA PRO A 232 -2.62 -11.59 29.99
C PRO A 232 -2.30 -10.17 30.49
N ALA A 233 -1.02 -9.86 30.74
CA ALA A 233 -0.61 -8.54 31.17
C ALA A 233 -0.72 -7.46 30.10
N MET A 234 -0.79 -7.85 28.83
CA MET A 234 -0.82 -6.95 27.67
C MET A 234 -2.19 -6.89 26.97
N LEU A 235 -3.13 -7.78 27.37
CA LEU A 235 -4.42 -7.98 26.70
C LEU A 235 -5.24 -6.69 26.59
N ASP A 236 -5.28 -5.90 27.66
CA ASP A 236 -6.12 -4.70 27.76
C ASP A 236 -5.38 -3.40 27.35
N THR A 237 -4.15 -3.51 26.83
CA THR A 237 -3.41 -2.32 26.41
C THR A 237 -4.02 -1.69 25.16
N PHE A 238 -4.04 -0.34 25.13
CA PHE A 238 -4.53 0.40 23.97
C PHE A 238 -3.80 0.03 22.67
N ALA A 239 -2.47 -0.13 22.74
CA ALA A 239 -1.64 -0.44 21.58
C ALA A 239 -1.94 -1.83 21.00
N ALA A 240 -2.11 -2.85 21.82
CA ALA A 240 -2.46 -4.19 21.36
C ALA A 240 -3.87 -4.23 20.73
N ASN A 241 -4.83 -3.46 21.28
CA ASN A 241 -6.20 -3.40 20.81
C ASN A 241 -6.39 -2.50 19.59
N ASN A 242 -5.51 -1.53 19.39
CA ASN A 242 -5.58 -0.56 18.29
C ASN A 242 -4.25 -0.49 17.52
N ALA A 243 -3.62 -1.63 17.24
CA ALA A 243 -2.33 -1.71 16.55
C ALA A 243 -2.33 -0.95 15.22
N THR A 244 -3.43 -1.00 14.45
CA THR A 244 -3.58 -0.28 13.19
C THR A 244 -3.55 1.24 13.37
N LEU A 245 -4.16 1.76 14.47
CA LEU A 245 -4.07 3.19 14.80
C LEU A 245 -2.64 3.58 15.16
N LEU A 246 -1.94 2.75 15.92
CA LEU A 246 -0.55 3.01 16.27
C LEU A 246 0.34 3.05 15.01
N VAL A 247 0.19 2.08 14.12
CA VAL A 247 0.92 2.04 12.85
C VAL A 247 0.57 3.22 11.94
N SER A 248 -0.64 3.81 12.04
CA SER A 248 -1.00 4.99 11.26
C SER A 248 -0.13 6.23 11.57
N ILE A 249 0.52 6.28 12.74
CA ILE A 249 1.51 7.31 13.07
C ILE A 249 2.67 7.29 12.06
N SER A 250 3.07 6.09 11.61
CA SER A 250 4.11 5.96 10.56
C SER A 250 3.69 6.63 9.26
N GLN A 251 2.41 6.54 8.90
CA GLN A 251 1.90 7.14 7.67
C GLN A 251 1.86 8.68 7.77
N ILE A 252 1.59 9.22 8.98
CA ILE A 252 1.67 10.66 9.21
C ILE A 252 3.13 11.12 9.10
N ALA A 253 4.08 10.40 9.70
CA ALA A 253 5.50 10.69 9.59
C ALA A 253 5.97 10.62 8.12
N GLU A 254 5.55 9.60 7.37
CA GLU A 254 5.81 9.46 5.93
C GLU A 254 5.34 10.69 5.16
N ALA A 255 4.10 11.12 5.39
CA ALA A 255 3.53 12.28 4.70
C ALA A 255 4.35 13.55 4.94
N LEU A 256 4.79 13.78 6.18
CA LEU A 256 5.64 14.91 6.54
C LEU A 256 7.01 14.81 5.86
N CYS A 257 7.62 13.62 5.88
CA CYS A 257 8.92 13.39 5.23
C CYS A 257 8.84 13.59 3.71
N ILE A 258 7.76 13.15 3.05
CA ILE A 258 7.55 13.37 1.61
C ILE A 258 7.60 14.85 1.26
N LEU A 259 6.98 15.71 2.06
CA LEU A 259 7.00 17.16 1.85
C LEU A 259 8.40 17.77 2.03
N LEU A 260 9.25 17.15 2.85
CA LEU A 260 10.62 17.59 3.12
C LEU A 260 11.64 17.07 2.08
N ILE A 261 11.29 16.05 1.31
CA ILE A 261 12.20 15.44 0.30
C ILE A 261 12.81 16.49 -0.65
N PRO A 262 12.08 17.43 -1.27
CA PRO A 262 12.69 18.39 -2.19
C PRO A 262 13.76 19.27 -1.53
N TYR A 263 13.57 19.65 -0.27
CA TYR A 263 14.54 20.42 0.48
C TYR A 263 15.81 19.62 0.75
N PHE A 264 15.68 18.38 1.25
CA PHE A 264 16.83 17.53 1.57
C PHE A 264 17.59 17.10 0.32
N LEU A 265 16.89 16.75 -0.76
CA LEU A 265 17.52 16.39 -2.03
C LEU A 265 18.34 17.55 -2.60
N LYS A 266 17.81 18.77 -2.57
CA LYS A 266 18.52 19.96 -3.06
C LYS A 266 19.75 20.28 -2.25
N ARG A 267 19.71 20.09 -0.92
CA ARG A 267 20.79 20.47 -0.01
C ARG A 267 21.88 19.41 0.13
N TYR A 268 21.51 18.14 0.22
CA TYR A 268 22.42 17.04 0.57
C TYR A 268 22.64 16.03 -0.56
N GLY A 269 21.83 16.09 -1.60
CA GLY A 269 21.87 15.14 -2.70
C GLY A 269 21.30 13.76 -2.33
N ILE A 270 21.05 12.96 -3.36
CA ILE A 270 20.35 11.67 -3.24
C ILE A 270 21.10 10.66 -2.35
N LYS A 271 22.45 10.64 -2.42
CA LYS A 271 23.25 9.67 -1.67
C LYS A 271 23.08 9.82 -0.16
N ILE A 272 23.13 11.04 0.36
CA ILE A 272 23.01 11.31 1.80
C ILE A 272 21.58 11.04 2.26
N VAL A 273 20.58 11.44 1.48
CA VAL A 273 19.18 11.18 1.80
C VAL A 273 18.90 9.67 1.89
N MET A 274 19.43 8.87 0.96
CA MET A 274 19.32 7.42 1.01
C MET A 274 20.01 6.81 2.25
N LEU A 275 21.19 7.32 2.63
CA LEU A 275 21.88 6.86 3.84
C LEU A 275 21.06 7.16 5.11
N ILE A 276 20.47 8.36 5.21
CA ILE A 276 19.60 8.73 6.32
C ILE A 276 18.40 7.75 6.39
N ALA A 277 17.75 7.47 5.25
CA ALA A 277 16.65 6.53 5.19
C ALA A 277 17.06 5.11 5.65
N MET A 278 18.24 4.64 5.28
CA MET A 278 18.74 3.32 5.72
C MET A 278 18.98 3.27 7.23
N PHE A 279 19.58 4.31 7.83
CA PHE A 279 19.73 4.39 9.28
C PHE A 279 18.38 4.48 10.00
N ALA A 280 17.43 5.22 9.44
CA ALA A 280 16.07 5.26 9.97
C ALA A 280 15.44 3.86 10.05
N TRP A 281 15.62 3.02 9.03
CA TRP A 281 15.14 1.63 9.05
C TRP A 281 15.81 0.78 10.13
N VAL A 282 17.12 0.95 10.38
CA VAL A 282 17.81 0.26 11.47
C VAL A 282 17.20 0.64 12.83
N PHE A 283 17.01 1.93 13.09
CA PHE A 283 16.37 2.39 14.33
C PHE A 283 14.92 1.90 14.44
N ARG A 284 14.17 1.92 13.34
CA ARG A 284 12.79 1.45 13.31
C ARG A 284 12.68 0.00 13.80
N PHE A 285 13.44 -0.92 13.21
CA PHE A 285 13.42 -2.32 13.63
C PHE A 285 13.99 -2.53 15.03
N GLY A 286 15.02 -1.77 15.41
CA GLY A 286 15.54 -1.78 16.77
C GLY A 286 14.49 -1.41 17.82
N PHE A 287 13.76 -0.32 17.60
CA PHE A 287 12.69 0.12 18.49
C PHE A 287 11.50 -0.87 18.51
N PHE A 288 11.14 -1.46 17.36
CA PHE A 288 10.13 -2.51 17.34
C PHE A 288 10.55 -3.75 18.13
N GLY A 289 11.82 -4.17 17.99
CA GLY A 289 12.32 -5.35 18.69
C GLY A 289 12.44 -5.19 20.22
N MET A 290 12.62 -3.94 20.68
CA MET A 290 12.77 -3.61 22.12
C MET A 290 11.45 -3.12 22.75
N GLY A 291 10.44 -2.79 21.95
CA GLY A 291 9.16 -2.24 22.40
C GLY A 291 8.18 -3.32 22.87
N ASN A 292 7.17 -2.89 23.61
CA ASN A 292 5.99 -3.69 23.95
C ASN A 292 4.75 -2.77 24.07
N PRO A 293 3.53 -3.32 24.09
CA PRO A 293 2.29 -2.52 24.13
C PRO A 293 2.05 -1.76 25.43
N ALA A 294 2.71 -2.13 26.54
CA ALA A 294 2.56 -1.48 27.85
C ALA A 294 3.53 -0.30 28.01
N PHE A 295 3.19 0.63 28.90
CA PHE A 295 4.10 1.70 29.27
C PHE A 295 5.23 1.15 30.17
N PRO A 296 6.53 1.53 29.98
CA PRO A 296 7.02 2.54 29.01
C PRO A 296 7.36 1.99 27.63
N GLY A 297 7.27 0.69 27.38
CA GLY A 297 7.68 0.04 26.12
C GLY A 297 6.91 0.52 24.88
N VAL A 298 5.66 0.96 25.02
CA VAL A 298 4.87 1.53 23.92
C VAL A 298 5.50 2.80 23.34
N VAL A 299 6.29 3.53 24.10
CA VAL A 299 7.03 4.71 23.61
C VAL A 299 8.01 4.31 22.51
N LEU A 300 8.63 3.14 22.62
CA LEU A 300 9.53 2.62 21.58
C LEU A 300 8.77 2.29 20.29
N PHE A 301 7.55 1.75 20.39
CA PHE A 301 6.70 1.57 19.21
C PHE A 301 6.35 2.91 18.55
N ILE A 302 6.01 3.93 19.34
CA ILE A 302 5.73 5.28 18.81
C ILE A 302 6.98 5.86 18.14
N LEU A 303 8.15 5.77 18.78
CA LEU A 303 9.42 6.21 18.19
C LEU A 303 9.73 5.46 16.91
N SER A 304 9.51 4.15 16.86
CA SER A 304 9.64 3.36 15.64
C SER A 304 8.72 3.87 14.53
N CYS A 305 7.50 4.26 14.86
CA CYS A 305 6.56 4.82 13.91
C CYS A 305 6.97 6.22 13.40
N LEU A 306 7.60 7.04 14.25
CA LEU A 306 8.05 8.39 13.89
C LEU A 306 9.30 8.38 13.00
N VAL A 307 10.11 7.33 13.09
CA VAL A 307 11.36 7.17 12.30
C VAL A 307 11.09 6.55 10.92
N TYR A 308 9.84 6.36 10.55
CA TYR A 308 9.42 5.78 9.27
C TYR A 308 9.84 6.56 8.02
#